data_04db2a4fab6d6fad995c363f41c34a33
#
_entry.id   04db2a4fab6d6fad995c363f41c34a33
#
_cell.length_a   1.000
_cell.length_b   1.000
_cell.length_c   1.000
_cell.angle_alpha   90.00
_cell.angle_beta   90.00
_cell.angle_gamma   90.00
#
_symmetry.space_group_name_H-M   'P 1'
#
loop_
_entity.id
_entity.type
_entity.pdbx_description
1 polymer ?
#
loop_
_entity_poly.entity_id
_entity_poly.type
_entity_poly.pdbx_seq_one_letter_code
_entity_poly.pdbx_strand_id
1 'polypeptide(L)'
;MKEQFRRLAVLIFCSCIINHLFAQDSKKLLEDSVLNNIHKKDANYLKDTSILKKDSLSKTAPASDADSSAPAPSHFQANLTWQSNDVNNGRKDSSVIPLITPEISYIFKSGFEIDLSVGYNTHETSPQVNQYTLDGSYSFNPGNYSGSVTLNAFIYSKNSGSTTAEQKGSLVYDNSYSFSFIQPSLDLTWTVGNHLPDYQASFALQHEFDIGNLSITPTATMNAATQNSYNSYYQNRRFTIPRNDGKPPLPANVTVSGEVLNADKFQILDYEFSAPISYTAGNWTFNFTPTEALPVNPADIKATITVDNQSKSFTFKEKLPNTFYFSLEVTYAFNRKKT
;
A
#
# COMPACT_ATOMS: atom_id res chain seq x y z
N MET A 1 -23.80 27.82 -7.11
CA MET A 1 -23.53 26.84 -8.17
C MET A 1 -22.33 25.96 -7.84
N LYS A 2 -21.12 26.48 -7.50
CA LYS A 2 -19.91 25.69 -7.21
C LYS A 2 -20.12 24.67 -6.08
N GLU A 3 -20.80 25.03 -5.02
CA GLU A 3 -20.99 24.16 -3.85
C GLU A 3 -21.98 23.01 -4.11
N GLN A 4 -23.01 23.25 -4.89
CA GLN A 4 -23.95 22.20 -5.32
C GLN A 4 -23.30 21.21 -6.28
N PHE A 5 -22.39 21.69 -7.13
CA PHE A 5 -21.63 20.83 -8.06
C PHE A 5 -20.63 19.95 -7.30
N ARG A 6 -19.98 20.50 -6.26
CA ARG A 6 -19.10 19.74 -5.35
C ARG A 6 -19.85 18.62 -4.64
N ARG A 7 -21.01 18.92 -4.05
CA ARG A 7 -21.85 17.92 -3.36
C ARG A 7 -22.33 16.82 -4.33
N LEU A 8 -22.67 17.19 -5.54
CA LEU A 8 -23.10 16.24 -6.57
C LEU A 8 -21.95 15.33 -7.03
N ALA A 9 -20.74 15.87 -7.19
CA ALA A 9 -19.55 15.09 -7.56
C ALA A 9 -19.18 14.06 -6.49
N VAL A 10 -19.23 14.44 -5.20
CA VAL A 10 -19.00 13.51 -4.07
C VAL A 10 -20.06 12.40 -4.04
N LEU A 11 -21.32 12.76 -4.22
CA LEU A 11 -22.41 11.78 -4.25
C LEU A 11 -22.30 10.79 -5.41
N ILE A 12 -21.90 11.27 -6.60
CA ILE A 12 -21.70 10.42 -7.79
C ILE A 12 -20.50 9.49 -7.54
N PHE A 13 -19.39 10.00 -7.00
CA PHE A 13 -18.18 9.20 -6.74
C PHE A 13 -18.44 8.14 -5.66
N CYS A 14 -19.07 8.51 -4.54
CA CYS A 14 -19.48 7.55 -3.51
C CYS A 14 -20.49 6.52 -4.05
N SER A 15 -21.43 6.94 -4.88
CA SER A 15 -22.39 6.04 -5.54
C SER A 15 -21.71 5.06 -6.50
N CYS A 16 -20.67 5.49 -7.23
CA CYS A 16 -19.90 4.61 -8.11
C CYS A 16 -19.14 3.54 -7.31
N ILE A 17 -18.49 3.93 -6.20
CA ILE A 17 -17.78 2.98 -5.32
C ILE A 17 -18.79 1.98 -4.71
N ILE A 18 -19.90 2.47 -4.17
CA ILE A 18 -20.94 1.63 -3.56
C ILE A 18 -21.54 0.67 -4.61
N ASN A 19 -21.90 1.18 -5.80
CA ASN A 19 -22.45 0.32 -6.85
C ASN A 19 -21.44 -0.72 -7.35
N HIS A 20 -20.13 -0.39 -7.37
CA HIS A 20 -19.09 -1.35 -7.75
C HIS A 20 -18.93 -2.45 -6.69
N LEU A 21 -18.97 -2.08 -5.40
CA LEU A 21 -18.97 -3.05 -4.29
C LEU A 21 -20.17 -4.00 -4.36
N PHE A 22 -21.38 -3.48 -4.58
CA PHE A 22 -22.58 -4.31 -4.72
C PHE A 22 -22.61 -5.13 -6.02
N ALA A 23 -22.00 -4.66 -7.11
CA ALA A 23 -21.88 -5.40 -8.36
C ALA A 23 -20.91 -6.58 -8.25
N GLN A 24 -19.85 -6.45 -7.45
CA GLN A 24 -18.94 -7.58 -7.16
C GLN A 24 -19.62 -8.66 -6.33
N ASP A 25 -20.40 -8.28 -5.32
CA ASP A 25 -21.18 -9.24 -4.52
C ASP A 25 -22.22 -9.99 -5.34
N SER A 26 -22.92 -9.31 -6.26
CA SER A 26 -23.90 -9.94 -7.14
C SER A 26 -23.29 -10.87 -8.19
N LYS A 27 -22.13 -10.53 -8.76
CA LYS A 27 -21.35 -11.40 -9.65
C LYS A 27 -20.85 -12.64 -8.92
N LYS A 28 -20.36 -12.45 -7.70
CA LYS A 28 -19.87 -13.52 -6.84
C LYS A 28 -20.98 -14.47 -6.42
N LEU A 29 -22.16 -13.96 -6.09
CA LEU A 29 -23.34 -14.78 -5.81
C LEU A 29 -23.78 -15.62 -7.03
N LEU A 30 -23.58 -15.12 -8.25
CA LEU A 30 -23.87 -15.87 -9.48
C LEU A 30 -22.79 -16.93 -9.77
N GLU A 31 -21.53 -16.61 -9.59
CA GLU A 31 -20.41 -17.55 -9.75
C GLU A 31 -20.41 -18.62 -8.66
N ASP A 32 -20.70 -18.25 -7.41
CA ASP A 32 -20.82 -19.18 -6.28
C ASP A 32 -22.02 -20.12 -6.44
N SER A 33 -23.10 -19.73 -7.11
CA SER A 33 -24.22 -20.61 -7.41
C SER A 33 -23.88 -21.70 -8.45
N VAL A 34 -22.90 -21.44 -9.31
CA VAL A 34 -22.40 -22.40 -10.32
C VAL A 34 -21.26 -23.25 -9.76
N LEU A 35 -20.42 -22.69 -8.88
CA LEU A 35 -19.29 -23.38 -8.24
C LEU A 35 -19.65 -24.18 -6.99
N ASN A 36 -20.79 -23.88 -6.34
CA ASN A 36 -21.26 -24.56 -5.14
C ASN A 36 -21.64 -26.06 -5.33
N ASN A 37 -21.62 -26.56 -6.55
CA ASN A 37 -21.73 -27.99 -6.82
C ASN A 37 -20.39 -28.73 -6.85
N ILE A 38 -19.23 -28.05 -6.74
CA ILE A 38 -17.93 -28.69 -6.84
C ILE A 38 -17.11 -28.61 -5.53
N HIS A 39 -17.28 -27.58 -4.68
CA HIS A 39 -16.50 -27.43 -3.45
C HIS A 39 -17.30 -26.94 -2.25
N LYS A 40 -17.91 -27.88 -1.56
CA LYS A 40 -18.69 -27.63 -0.32
C LYS A 40 -17.83 -27.47 0.95
N LYS A 41 -16.58 -27.02 0.86
CA LYS A 41 -15.67 -26.93 2.02
C LYS A 41 -14.92 -25.61 2.25
N ASP A 42 -14.99 -24.63 1.35
CA ASP A 42 -14.14 -23.42 1.48
C ASP A 42 -14.92 -22.11 1.71
N ALA A 43 -16.09 -22.19 2.34
CA ALA A 43 -17.01 -21.05 2.51
C ALA A 43 -16.65 -20.08 3.65
N ASN A 44 -15.44 -20.15 4.26
CA ASN A 44 -15.06 -19.31 5.40
C ASN A 44 -13.92 -18.33 5.13
N TYR A 45 -13.53 -18.07 3.87
CA TYR A 45 -12.33 -17.26 3.55
C TYR A 45 -12.63 -15.94 2.84
N LEU A 46 -13.68 -15.23 3.24
CA LEU A 46 -13.95 -13.90 2.72
C LEU A 46 -14.10 -12.86 3.81
N LYS A 47 -13.00 -12.57 4.47
CA LYS A 47 -12.76 -11.28 5.12
C LYS A 47 -11.26 -11.14 5.30
N ASP A 48 -10.74 -10.07 4.78
CA ASP A 48 -9.48 -9.40 5.13
C ASP A 48 -8.44 -9.32 4.03
N THR A 49 -7.87 -8.37 4.01
CA THR A 49 -7.50 -7.12 3.50
C THR A 49 -6.24 -6.55 4.08
N SER A 50 -5.54 -5.89 3.43
CA SER A 50 -4.68 -4.84 3.07
C SER A 50 -3.41 -4.57 3.78
N ILE A 51 -2.53 -3.97 3.19
CA ILE A 51 -1.56 -3.07 3.68
C ILE A 51 -0.91 -2.17 2.84
N LEU A 52 -0.51 -1.19 3.44
CA LEU A 52 0.37 -0.10 3.21
C LEU A 52 1.68 -0.50 2.60
N LYS A 53 1.89 -0.06 1.42
CA LYS A 53 2.98 0.90 1.26
C LYS A 53 2.65 2.10 2.13
N LYS A 54 3.57 2.52 2.99
CA LYS A 54 3.62 3.91 3.37
C LYS A 54 3.93 4.64 2.06
N ASP A 55 2.90 4.76 1.21
CA ASP A 55 2.94 5.84 0.28
C ASP A 55 3.11 7.03 1.20
N SER A 56 4.25 7.69 1.07
CA SER A 56 4.43 9.00 1.62
C SER A 56 3.38 9.86 0.93
N LEU A 57 2.11 9.63 1.27
CA LEU A 57 1.11 10.66 1.16
C LEU A 57 1.74 11.80 1.91
N SER A 58 2.39 12.67 1.16
CA SER A 58 2.82 13.95 1.62
C SER A 58 1.72 14.38 2.57
N LYS A 59 2.03 14.41 3.88
CA LYS A 59 1.14 15.04 4.84
C LYS A 59 1.01 16.46 4.34
N THR A 60 0.08 16.68 3.44
CA THR A 60 -0.39 17.99 3.10
C THR A 60 -1.04 18.44 4.39
N ALA A 61 -0.25 19.15 5.19
CA ALA A 61 -0.83 19.96 6.24
C ALA A 61 -1.94 20.74 5.54
N PRO A 62 -3.16 20.78 6.10
CA PRO A 62 -4.24 21.51 5.47
C PRO A 62 -3.67 22.88 5.10
N ALA A 63 -3.89 23.29 3.85
CA ALA A 63 -3.50 24.61 3.38
C ALA A 63 -4.28 25.60 4.25
N SER A 64 -3.72 25.90 5.41
CA SER A 64 -4.19 27.01 6.25
C SER A 64 -3.79 28.25 5.47
N ASP A 65 -4.77 29.13 5.32
CA ASP A 65 -4.63 30.46 4.77
C ASP A 65 -3.24 31.02 5.01
N ALA A 66 -2.61 31.48 3.91
CA ALA A 66 -1.29 32.08 3.94
C ALA A 66 -1.32 33.40 4.72
N ASP A 67 -1.35 33.30 6.03
CA ASP A 67 -1.04 34.37 6.93
C ASP A 67 0.10 33.91 7.88
N SER A 68 1.20 34.63 7.82
CA SER A 68 2.48 34.52 8.47
C SER A 68 2.53 33.75 9.80
N SER A 69 2.33 32.45 9.84
CA SER A 69 2.53 31.65 11.04
C SER A 69 3.97 31.13 11.08
N ALA A 70 4.66 31.41 12.19
CA ALA A 70 5.98 30.82 12.46
C ALA A 70 5.88 29.29 12.31
N PRO A 71 6.92 28.62 11.72
CA PRO A 71 6.91 27.16 11.56
C PRO A 71 6.57 26.47 12.87
N ALA A 72 5.74 25.43 12.82
CA ALA A 72 5.35 24.69 14.01
C ALA A 72 6.59 24.25 14.82
N PRO A 73 6.54 24.29 16.17
CA PRO A 73 7.67 23.82 16.98
C PRO A 73 7.91 22.35 16.74
N SER A 74 9.15 21.90 16.93
CA SER A 74 9.46 20.48 16.90
C SER A 74 8.62 19.71 17.91
N HIS A 75 8.11 18.55 17.52
CA HIS A 75 7.22 17.75 18.37
C HIS A 75 7.34 16.26 18.05
N PHE A 76 6.93 15.44 19.02
CA PHE A 76 6.70 14.02 18.80
C PHE A 76 5.29 13.76 18.27
N GLN A 77 5.17 12.68 17.51
CA GLN A 77 3.91 12.14 17.04
C GLN A 77 3.91 10.62 17.22
N ALA A 78 2.78 10.03 17.56
CA ALA A 78 2.59 8.61 17.58
C ALA A 78 1.45 8.25 16.63
N ASN A 79 1.68 7.25 15.82
CA ASN A 79 0.71 6.70 14.87
C ASN A 79 0.44 5.23 15.20
N LEU A 80 -0.78 4.81 14.97
CA LEU A 80 -1.17 3.41 14.95
C LEU A 80 -1.99 3.17 13.70
N THR A 81 -1.47 2.37 12.80
CA THR A 81 -2.16 2.00 11.58
C THR A 81 -2.57 0.53 11.63
N TRP A 82 -3.82 0.26 11.35
CA TRP A 82 -4.28 -1.08 11.01
C TRP A 82 -4.62 -1.13 9.53
N GLN A 83 -4.19 -2.17 8.93
CA GLN A 83 -4.42 -2.39 7.53
C GLN A 83 -4.89 -3.78 7.31
N SER A 84 -5.74 -3.89 6.38
CA SER A 84 -6.48 -5.05 6.09
C SER A 84 -5.70 -6.07 5.17
N ASN A 85 -4.58 -5.80 4.36
CA ASN A 85 -3.69 -6.74 3.61
C ASN A 85 -2.45 -6.13 2.96
N ASP A 86 -1.39 -6.83 2.70
CA ASP A 86 -0.17 -6.37 2.01
C ASP A 86 -0.36 -6.36 0.49
N VAL A 87 -0.65 -5.21 -0.08
CA VAL A 87 -0.78 -5.01 -1.54
C VAL A 87 0.30 -4.04 -2.00
N ASN A 88 1.08 -4.40 -2.99
CA ASN A 88 2.11 -3.54 -3.56
C ASN A 88 2.01 -3.53 -5.09
N ASN A 89 1.74 -2.36 -5.67
CA ASN A 89 1.52 -2.19 -7.10
C ASN A 89 0.51 -3.23 -7.65
N GLY A 90 -0.64 -3.35 -6.96
CA GLY A 90 -1.70 -4.32 -7.27
C GLY A 90 -1.36 -5.79 -7.01
N ARG A 91 -0.18 -6.08 -6.48
CA ARG A 91 0.30 -7.45 -6.20
C ARG A 91 0.29 -7.73 -4.71
N LYS A 92 -0.10 -8.96 -4.38
CA LYS A 92 -0.14 -9.46 -3.00
C LYS A 92 0.30 -10.91 -2.94
N ASP A 93 0.59 -11.40 -1.74
CA ASP A 93 0.74 -12.84 -1.53
C ASP A 93 -0.60 -13.58 -1.75
N SER A 94 -0.54 -14.88 -1.89
CA SER A 94 -1.75 -15.72 -1.96
C SER A 94 -2.53 -15.75 -0.65
N SER A 95 -1.87 -15.49 0.47
CA SER A 95 -2.48 -15.33 1.78
C SER A 95 -2.74 -13.85 2.07
N VAL A 96 -3.79 -13.61 2.85
CA VAL A 96 -4.05 -12.29 3.40
C VAL A 96 -3.06 -12.01 4.52
N ILE A 97 -2.45 -10.82 4.53
CA ILE A 97 -1.48 -10.39 5.54
C ILE A 97 -1.99 -9.09 6.19
N PRO A 98 -2.91 -9.13 7.16
CA PRO A 98 -3.33 -7.92 7.85
C PRO A 98 -2.24 -7.47 8.83
N LEU A 99 -1.92 -6.17 8.88
CA LEU A 99 -0.88 -5.64 9.76
C LEU A 99 -1.42 -4.60 10.75
N ILE A 100 -0.81 -4.57 11.92
CA ILE A 100 -0.84 -3.43 12.82
C ILE A 100 0.55 -2.82 12.80
N THR A 101 0.63 -1.51 12.57
CA THR A 101 1.90 -0.78 12.48
C THR A 101 1.88 0.40 13.47
N PRO A 102 2.35 0.20 14.72
CA PRO A 102 2.72 1.31 15.58
C PRO A 102 3.94 2.05 15.01
N GLU A 103 3.92 3.36 15.12
CA GLU A 103 5.00 4.25 14.68
C GLU A 103 5.18 5.38 15.68
N ILE A 104 6.42 5.82 15.87
CA ILE A 104 6.77 7.05 16.57
C ILE A 104 7.59 7.92 15.64
N SER A 105 7.24 9.20 15.58
CA SER A 105 7.89 10.21 14.75
C SER A 105 8.41 11.37 15.60
N TYR A 106 9.54 11.96 15.18
CA TYR A 106 9.98 13.23 15.67
C TYR A 106 10.10 14.22 14.50
N ILE A 107 9.25 15.24 14.52
CA ILE A 107 9.17 16.26 13.48
C ILE A 107 9.92 17.49 13.95
N PHE A 108 10.97 17.87 13.21
CA PHE A 108 11.76 19.06 13.48
C PHE A 108 11.08 20.29 12.87
N LYS A 109 11.29 21.44 13.50
CA LYS A 109 10.82 22.73 12.97
C LYS A 109 11.36 23.06 11.57
N SER A 110 12.48 22.46 11.17
CA SER A 110 13.12 22.64 9.86
C SER A 110 12.41 21.90 8.71
N GLY A 111 11.38 21.08 8.99
CA GLY A 111 10.74 20.19 8.02
C GLY A 111 11.42 18.81 7.89
N PHE A 112 12.48 18.57 8.68
CA PHE A 112 13.05 17.22 8.81
C PHE A 112 12.21 16.36 9.74
N GLU A 113 12.08 15.07 9.45
CA GLU A 113 11.34 14.09 10.27
C GLU A 113 12.14 12.79 10.36
N ILE A 114 12.06 12.12 11.51
CA ILE A 114 12.59 10.77 11.72
C ILE A 114 11.47 9.91 12.26
N ASP A 115 11.25 8.76 11.65
CA ASP A 115 10.20 7.81 12.00
C ASP A 115 10.78 6.44 12.29
N LEU A 116 10.21 5.77 13.29
CA LEU A 116 10.48 4.37 13.59
C LEU A 116 9.15 3.62 13.66
N SER A 117 9.00 2.57 12.88
CA SER A 117 7.79 1.76 12.88
C SER A 117 8.08 0.25 12.92
N VAL A 118 7.06 -0.50 13.35
CA VAL A 118 7.09 -1.96 13.42
C VAL A 118 5.80 -2.50 12.80
N GLY A 119 5.91 -3.22 11.69
CA GLY A 119 4.79 -3.92 11.09
C GLY A 119 4.59 -5.30 11.73
N TYR A 120 3.44 -5.53 12.34
CA TYR A 120 3.07 -6.80 12.96
C TYR A 120 1.93 -7.46 12.17
N ASN A 121 2.18 -8.64 11.61
CA ASN A 121 1.18 -9.45 10.95
C ASN A 121 0.23 -10.05 12.00
N THR A 122 -1.07 -9.79 11.84
CA THR A 122 -2.11 -10.25 12.79
C THR A 122 -2.87 -11.47 12.28
N HIS A 123 -2.45 -12.09 11.19
CA HIS A 123 -3.12 -13.28 10.67
C HIS A 123 -3.10 -14.40 11.71
N GLU A 124 -4.26 -15.00 12.01
CA GLU A 124 -4.46 -15.96 13.10
C GLU A 124 -3.49 -17.15 13.08
N THR A 125 -3.06 -17.56 11.89
CA THR A 125 -2.20 -18.75 11.71
C THR A 125 -0.71 -18.44 11.67
N SER A 126 -0.31 -17.15 11.58
CA SER A 126 1.09 -16.72 11.50
C SER A 126 1.31 -15.34 12.10
N PRO A 127 0.86 -15.06 13.33
CA PRO A 127 1.08 -13.78 13.96
C PRO A 127 2.57 -13.57 14.24
N GLN A 128 3.17 -12.51 13.69
CA GLN A 128 4.60 -12.24 13.85
C GLN A 128 4.96 -10.81 13.49
N VAL A 129 6.10 -10.35 13.99
CA VAL A 129 6.71 -9.13 13.46
C VAL A 129 7.08 -9.39 11.99
N ASN A 130 6.54 -8.57 11.09
CA ASN A 130 6.77 -8.67 9.67
C ASN A 130 7.99 -7.86 9.23
N GLN A 131 8.10 -6.62 9.74
CA GLN A 131 9.18 -5.70 9.41
C GLN A 131 9.42 -4.65 10.51
N TYR A 132 10.62 -4.10 10.51
CA TYR A 132 10.98 -2.83 11.15
C TYR A 132 11.34 -1.83 10.07
N THR A 133 10.94 -0.57 10.24
CA THR A 133 11.29 0.51 9.31
C THR A 133 11.85 1.70 10.07
N LEU A 134 12.94 2.25 9.57
CA LEU A 134 13.50 3.52 9.99
C LEU A 134 13.49 4.45 8.81
N ASP A 135 12.84 5.60 8.94
CA ASP A 135 12.71 6.60 7.89
C ASP A 135 13.30 7.94 8.33
N GLY A 136 13.91 8.63 7.38
CA GLY A 136 14.31 10.01 7.53
C GLY A 136 13.82 10.82 6.34
N SER A 137 13.02 11.85 6.57
CA SER A 137 12.43 12.66 5.52
C SER A 137 12.72 14.15 5.69
N TYR A 138 12.71 14.87 4.58
CA TYR A 138 12.74 16.33 4.54
C TYR A 138 11.65 16.83 3.61
N SER A 139 10.74 17.64 4.16
CA SER A 139 9.62 18.25 3.43
C SER A 139 9.82 19.74 3.20
N PHE A 140 9.40 20.23 2.04
CA PHE A 140 9.46 21.62 1.65
C PHE A 140 8.23 22.02 0.83
N ASN A 141 7.67 23.22 1.13
CA ASN A 141 6.39 23.67 0.59
C ASN A 141 6.48 25.14 0.11
N PRO A 142 7.15 25.44 -1.03
CA PRO A 142 7.21 26.80 -1.56
C PRO A 142 5.94 27.13 -2.36
N GLY A 143 5.03 27.90 -1.79
CA GLY A 143 3.77 28.33 -2.44
C GLY A 143 2.83 27.17 -2.69
N ASN A 144 2.43 26.97 -3.95
CA ASN A 144 1.52 25.88 -4.35
C ASN A 144 2.24 24.55 -4.61
N TYR A 145 3.55 24.52 -4.52
CA TYR A 145 4.34 23.30 -4.70
C TYR A 145 4.64 22.67 -3.34
N SER A 146 4.50 21.37 -3.26
CA SER A 146 4.87 20.56 -2.09
C SER A 146 5.80 19.45 -2.55
N GLY A 147 6.86 19.20 -1.80
CA GLY A 147 7.76 18.10 -2.10
C GLY A 147 8.40 17.53 -0.85
N SER A 148 8.84 16.27 -0.95
CA SER A 148 9.63 15.62 0.09
C SER A 148 10.68 14.69 -0.51
N VAL A 149 11.74 14.46 0.27
CA VAL A 149 12.75 13.43 0.01
C VAL A 149 12.79 12.53 1.24
N THR A 150 12.59 11.23 1.06
CA THR A 150 12.58 10.24 2.15
C THR A 150 13.61 9.15 1.89
N LEU A 151 14.40 8.83 2.90
CA LEU A 151 15.27 7.65 2.94
C LEU A 151 14.63 6.63 3.90
N ASN A 152 14.42 5.42 3.41
CA ASN A 152 13.86 4.33 4.21
C ASN A 152 14.90 3.22 4.36
N ALA A 153 14.95 2.60 5.55
CA ALA A 153 15.68 1.38 5.82
C ALA A 153 14.72 0.31 6.33
N PHE A 154 14.75 -0.88 5.72
CA PHE A 154 13.85 -1.99 6.03
C PHE A 154 14.58 -3.17 6.60
N ILE A 155 14.04 -3.76 7.66
CA ILE A 155 14.48 -5.04 8.22
C ILE A 155 13.27 -5.95 8.27
N TYR A 156 13.16 -6.87 7.32
CA TYR A 156 12.08 -7.86 7.28
C TYR A 156 12.42 -9.08 8.11
N SER A 157 11.40 -9.67 8.74
CA SER A 157 11.56 -10.96 9.39
C SER A 157 11.85 -12.06 8.36
N LYS A 158 12.53 -13.10 8.80
CA LYS A 158 12.88 -14.26 7.94
C LYS A 158 11.64 -14.90 7.31
N ASN A 159 10.53 -14.91 8.04
CA ASN A 159 9.28 -15.53 7.61
C ASN A 159 8.26 -14.51 7.08
N SER A 160 8.67 -13.28 6.78
CA SER A 160 7.77 -12.29 6.19
C SER A 160 7.22 -12.79 4.85
N GLY A 161 5.90 -12.80 4.71
CA GLY A 161 5.18 -13.13 3.47
C GLY A 161 4.99 -11.94 2.54
N SER A 162 5.48 -10.75 2.92
CA SER A 162 5.38 -9.55 2.07
C SER A 162 6.07 -9.74 0.73
N THR A 163 5.43 -9.26 -0.34
CA THR A 163 6.02 -9.26 -1.69
C THR A 163 7.24 -8.34 -1.81
N THR A 164 7.42 -7.44 -0.85
CA THR A 164 8.55 -6.50 -0.74
C THR A 164 9.64 -6.97 0.23
N ALA A 165 9.53 -8.15 0.81
CA ALA A 165 10.39 -8.62 1.91
C ALA A 165 11.88 -8.79 1.55
N GLU A 166 12.26 -8.67 0.28
CA GLU A 166 13.66 -8.68 -0.17
C GLU A 166 14.28 -7.28 -0.30
N GLN A 167 13.48 -6.22 -0.06
CA GLN A 167 13.94 -4.83 -0.03
C GLN A 167 14.72 -4.57 1.27
N LYS A 168 15.73 -3.69 1.20
CA LYS A 168 16.52 -3.23 2.36
C LYS A 168 16.43 -1.75 2.60
N GLY A 169 16.13 -0.97 1.58
CA GLY A 169 15.98 0.46 1.68
C GLY A 169 15.48 1.07 0.40
N SER A 170 15.03 2.32 0.50
CA SER A 170 14.61 3.10 -0.66
C SER A 170 14.91 4.57 -0.47
N LEU A 171 15.09 5.26 -1.60
CA LEU A 171 15.04 6.70 -1.72
C LEU A 171 13.75 7.06 -2.45
N VAL A 172 12.92 7.90 -1.84
CA VAL A 172 11.67 8.36 -2.40
C VAL A 172 11.73 9.88 -2.58
N TYR A 173 11.29 10.34 -3.74
CA TYR A 173 11.07 11.75 -4.03
C TYR A 173 9.62 11.94 -4.41
N ASP A 174 8.88 12.63 -3.55
CA ASP A 174 7.48 12.96 -3.76
C ASP A 174 7.33 14.42 -4.11
N ASN A 175 6.41 14.73 -5.01
CA ASN A 175 6.09 16.11 -5.31
C ASN A 175 4.65 16.26 -5.78
N SER A 176 4.07 17.42 -5.49
CA SER A 176 2.73 17.77 -5.94
C SER A 176 2.61 19.27 -6.21
N TYR A 177 1.63 19.64 -7.00
CA TYR A 177 1.30 21.02 -7.26
C TYR A 177 -0.20 21.27 -7.08
N SER A 178 -0.55 22.18 -6.19
CA SER A 178 -1.96 22.51 -5.90
C SER A 178 -2.50 23.55 -6.88
N PHE A 179 -3.33 23.10 -7.80
CA PHE A 179 -4.21 23.99 -8.57
C PHE A 179 -5.50 24.24 -7.78
N SER A 180 -6.31 25.21 -8.21
CA SER A 180 -7.53 25.58 -7.49
C SER A 180 -8.58 24.45 -7.38
N PHE A 181 -8.53 23.45 -8.23
CA PHE A 181 -9.53 22.38 -8.32
C PHE A 181 -8.96 20.97 -8.44
N ILE A 182 -7.65 20.81 -8.62
CA ILE A 182 -6.99 19.51 -8.73
C ILE A 182 -5.53 19.63 -8.28
N GLN A 183 -5.02 18.56 -7.72
CA GLN A 183 -3.62 18.46 -7.31
C GLN A 183 -3.00 17.21 -7.96
N PRO A 184 -2.24 17.38 -9.05
CA PRO A 184 -1.38 16.32 -9.57
C PRO A 184 -0.20 16.08 -8.63
N SER A 185 0.22 14.82 -8.52
CA SER A 185 1.48 14.43 -7.87
C SER A 185 2.27 13.46 -8.74
N LEU A 186 3.57 13.44 -8.51
CA LEU A 186 4.52 12.49 -9.10
C LEU A 186 5.48 12.03 -8.02
N ASP A 187 5.51 10.73 -7.78
CA ASP A 187 6.39 10.10 -6.81
C ASP A 187 7.38 9.20 -7.55
N LEU A 188 8.66 9.34 -7.25
CA LEU A 188 9.75 8.56 -7.81
C LEU A 188 10.42 7.77 -6.70
N THR A 189 10.53 6.45 -6.86
CA THR A 189 11.16 5.58 -5.88
C THR A 189 12.29 4.78 -6.51
N TRP A 190 13.44 4.80 -5.85
CA TRP A 190 14.54 3.90 -6.09
C TRP A 190 14.71 2.97 -4.89
N THR A 191 14.58 1.66 -5.12
CA THR A 191 14.63 0.65 -4.05
C THR A 191 15.84 -0.26 -4.24
N VAL A 192 16.53 -0.56 -3.15
CA VAL A 192 17.67 -1.49 -3.12
C VAL A 192 17.40 -2.66 -2.18
N GLY A 193 18.03 -3.81 -2.46
CA GLY A 193 17.87 -5.01 -1.66
C GLY A 193 18.90 -6.08 -2.04
N ASN A 194 18.58 -7.34 -1.81
CA ASN A 194 19.39 -8.49 -2.25
C ASN A 194 19.15 -8.86 -3.73
N HIS A 195 18.75 -7.90 -4.54
CA HIS A 195 18.35 -8.04 -5.94
C HIS A 195 18.84 -6.83 -6.73
N LEU A 196 18.64 -6.83 -8.06
CA LEU A 196 18.80 -5.62 -8.87
C LEU A 196 17.87 -4.53 -8.33
N PRO A 197 18.29 -3.26 -8.39
CA PRO A 197 17.46 -2.16 -7.94
C PRO A 197 16.10 -2.12 -8.65
N ASP A 198 15.06 -1.71 -7.92
CA ASP A 198 13.79 -1.36 -8.51
C ASP A 198 13.65 0.15 -8.68
N TYR A 199 12.98 0.53 -9.74
CA TYR A 199 12.58 1.89 -10.05
C TYR A 199 11.06 1.92 -10.14
N GLN A 200 10.45 2.93 -9.52
CA GLN A 200 9.01 3.15 -9.60
C GLN A 200 8.73 4.62 -9.87
N ALA A 201 7.69 4.87 -10.66
CA ALA A 201 7.05 6.15 -10.82
C ALA A 201 5.55 6.00 -10.58
N SER A 202 4.99 6.84 -9.71
CA SER A 202 3.55 6.91 -9.44
C SER A 202 3.06 8.29 -9.80
N PHE A 203 2.05 8.36 -10.65
CA PHE A 203 1.39 9.61 -10.99
C PHE A 203 -0.03 9.59 -10.44
N ALA A 204 -0.39 10.61 -9.64
CA ALA A 204 -1.73 10.71 -9.09
C ALA A 204 -2.41 12.04 -9.42
N LEU A 205 -3.73 11.98 -9.48
CA LEU A 205 -4.63 13.14 -9.54
C LEU A 205 -5.57 13.07 -8.36
N GLN A 206 -5.61 14.13 -7.56
CA GLN A 206 -6.45 14.19 -6.37
C GLN A 206 -7.18 15.53 -6.24
N HIS A 207 -8.25 15.52 -5.47
CA HIS A 207 -8.98 16.72 -5.09
C HIS A 207 -9.43 16.61 -3.64
N GLU A 208 -9.12 17.60 -2.82
CA GLU A 208 -9.51 17.65 -1.42
C GLU A 208 -10.82 18.40 -1.23
N PHE A 209 -11.72 17.82 -0.45
CA PHE A 209 -12.99 18.39 -0.04
C PHE A 209 -12.98 18.58 1.48
N ASP A 210 -12.90 19.83 1.94
CA ASP A 210 -12.91 20.18 3.37
C ASP A 210 -14.31 20.50 3.86
N ILE A 211 -14.72 19.84 4.94
CA ILE A 211 -16.01 20.05 5.62
C ILE A 211 -15.72 20.21 7.11
N GLY A 212 -15.29 21.39 7.51
CA GLY A 212 -14.85 21.65 8.89
C GLY A 212 -13.62 20.83 9.26
N ASN A 213 -13.75 19.93 10.22
CA ASN A 213 -12.64 19.06 10.67
C ASN A 213 -12.51 17.76 9.84
N LEU A 214 -13.38 17.56 8.87
CA LEU A 214 -13.40 16.40 8.00
C LEU A 214 -12.85 16.81 6.63
N SER A 215 -11.91 16.02 6.10
CA SER A 215 -11.43 16.12 4.72
C SER A 215 -11.64 14.79 3.99
N ILE A 216 -11.97 14.84 2.71
CA ILE A 216 -12.13 13.68 1.84
C ILE A 216 -11.34 13.96 0.57
N THR A 217 -10.40 13.08 0.23
CA THR A 217 -9.47 13.29 -0.88
C THR A 217 -9.54 12.15 -1.91
N PRO A 218 -10.57 12.11 -2.77
CA PRO A 218 -10.60 11.14 -3.87
C PRO A 218 -9.36 11.29 -4.74
N THR A 219 -8.71 10.16 -4.98
CA THR A 219 -7.42 10.05 -5.67
C THR A 219 -7.47 8.95 -6.71
N ALA A 220 -6.92 9.21 -7.88
CA ALA A 220 -6.67 8.22 -8.91
C ALA A 220 -5.17 8.17 -9.19
N THR A 221 -4.56 7.00 -9.04
CA THR A 221 -3.11 6.78 -9.17
C THR A 221 -2.81 5.78 -10.27
N MET A 222 -1.74 6.00 -11.01
CA MET A 222 -1.13 5.07 -11.95
C MET A 222 0.28 4.74 -11.46
N ASN A 223 0.56 3.47 -11.22
CA ASN A 223 1.86 2.99 -10.78
C ASN A 223 2.59 2.27 -11.90
N ALA A 224 3.83 2.67 -12.16
CA ALA A 224 4.73 2.01 -13.10
C ALA A 224 6.05 1.68 -12.39
N ALA A 225 6.54 0.45 -12.56
CA ALA A 225 7.78 0.02 -11.89
C ALA A 225 8.46 -1.16 -12.61
N THR A 226 9.71 -1.43 -12.22
CA THR A 226 10.37 -2.74 -12.38
C THR A 226 9.89 -3.70 -11.28
N GLN A 227 10.23 -4.98 -11.38
CA GLN A 227 9.73 -6.03 -10.48
C GLN A 227 10.86 -6.92 -9.92
N ASN A 228 12.05 -6.37 -9.74
CA ASN A 228 13.22 -7.15 -9.29
C ASN A 228 13.05 -7.69 -7.86
N SER A 229 12.49 -6.89 -6.93
CA SER A 229 12.16 -7.34 -5.59
C SER A 229 11.07 -8.42 -5.61
N TYR A 230 10.08 -8.28 -6.46
CA TYR A 230 9.04 -9.28 -6.65
C TYR A 230 9.58 -10.59 -7.24
N ASN A 231 10.53 -10.50 -8.17
CA ASN A 231 11.26 -11.67 -8.65
C ASN A 231 12.03 -12.37 -7.52
N SER A 232 12.76 -11.62 -6.70
CA SER A 232 13.47 -12.18 -5.53
C SER A 232 12.53 -12.81 -4.51
N TYR A 233 11.34 -12.22 -4.29
CA TYR A 233 10.31 -12.84 -3.48
C TYR A 233 9.88 -14.21 -4.05
N TYR A 234 9.69 -14.33 -5.37
CA TYR A 234 9.37 -15.60 -6.02
C TYR A 234 10.51 -16.63 -5.89
N GLN A 235 11.74 -16.19 -6.02
CA GLN A 235 12.92 -17.06 -5.91
C GLN A 235 13.14 -17.57 -4.48
N ASN A 236 12.98 -16.68 -3.48
CA ASN A 236 13.47 -16.95 -2.13
C ASN A 236 12.36 -17.27 -1.14
N ARG A 237 11.11 -16.79 -1.37
CA ARG A 237 10.06 -16.81 -0.35
C ARG A 237 8.77 -17.47 -0.80
N ARG A 238 8.33 -17.23 -2.01
CA ARG A 238 7.01 -17.68 -2.49
C ARG A 238 6.71 -19.16 -2.25
N PHE A 239 7.72 -20.00 -2.40
CA PHE A 239 7.58 -21.45 -2.30
C PHE A 239 8.32 -22.06 -1.10
N THR A 240 9.11 -21.27 -0.35
CA THR A 240 9.94 -21.74 0.77
C THR A 240 9.36 -21.43 2.13
N ILE A 241 8.57 -20.35 2.26
CA ILE A 241 7.95 -20.00 3.53
C ILE A 241 6.79 -20.97 3.79
N PRO A 242 6.76 -21.65 4.95
CA PRO A 242 5.63 -22.48 5.34
C PRO A 242 4.36 -21.62 5.42
N ARG A 243 3.33 -22.02 4.70
CA ARG A 243 2.03 -21.38 4.71
C ARG A 243 1.03 -22.29 5.35
N ASN A 244 0.23 -21.73 6.23
CA ASN A 244 -0.84 -22.48 6.86
C ASN A 244 -2.10 -22.43 5.99
N ASP A 245 -1.95 -22.78 4.71
CA ASP A 245 -3.04 -22.85 3.73
C ASP A 245 -3.76 -24.21 3.72
N GLY A 246 -3.54 -25.02 4.75
CA GLY A 246 -4.12 -26.34 4.89
C GLY A 246 -3.50 -27.40 3.98
N LYS A 247 -2.46 -27.05 3.21
CA LYS A 247 -1.75 -28.00 2.35
C LYS A 247 -0.62 -28.69 3.10
N PRO A 248 -0.38 -29.97 2.86
CA PRO A 248 0.75 -30.65 3.45
C PRO A 248 2.08 -30.04 2.95
N PRO A 249 3.15 -30.04 3.78
CA PRO A 249 4.47 -29.61 3.34
C PRO A 249 4.94 -30.46 2.15
N LEU A 250 5.73 -29.84 1.28
CA LEU A 250 6.34 -30.58 0.16
C LEU A 250 7.21 -31.72 0.70
N PRO A 251 7.24 -32.88 0.02
CA PRO A 251 8.18 -33.96 0.35
C PRO A 251 9.63 -33.44 0.32
N ALA A 252 10.49 -34.00 1.17
CA ALA A 252 11.88 -33.55 1.36
C ALA A 252 12.75 -33.61 0.07
N ASN A 253 12.38 -34.44 -0.88
CA ASN A 253 13.05 -34.59 -2.18
C ASN A 253 12.46 -33.68 -3.27
N VAL A 254 11.48 -32.81 -2.93
CA VAL A 254 10.84 -31.89 -3.87
C VAL A 254 11.19 -30.45 -3.52
N THR A 255 11.78 -29.73 -4.46
CA THR A 255 11.96 -28.28 -4.37
C THR A 255 11.19 -27.58 -5.49
N VAL A 256 10.65 -26.41 -5.16
CA VAL A 256 9.96 -25.55 -6.11
C VAL A 256 10.59 -24.16 -6.05
N SER A 257 10.97 -23.63 -7.20
CA SER A 257 11.43 -22.25 -7.34
C SER A 257 10.63 -21.53 -8.42
N GLY A 258 10.57 -20.20 -8.32
CA GLY A 258 9.91 -19.36 -9.31
C GLY A 258 10.82 -18.21 -9.74
N GLU A 259 10.63 -17.75 -10.96
CA GLU A 259 11.34 -16.63 -11.55
C GLU A 259 10.34 -15.78 -12.33
N VAL A 260 10.30 -14.48 -12.05
CA VAL A 260 9.54 -13.51 -12.84
C VAL A 260 10.34 -13.13 -14.07
N LEU A 261 9.82 -13.46 -15.25
CA LEU A 261 10.49 -13.15 -16.50
C LEU A 261 10.39 -11.65 -16.80
N ASN A 262 11.49 -11.06 -17.29
CA ASN A 262 11.61 -9.64 -17.60
C ASN A 262 11.25 -8.72 -16.39
N ALA A 263 11.69 -9.09 -15.18
CA ALA A 263 11.47 -8.34 -13.97
C ALA A 263 12.09 -6.94 -13.98
N ASP A 264 13.12 -6.73 -14.79
CA ASP A 264 13.83 -5.47 -15.04
C ASP A 264 13.06 -4.53 -15.98
N LYS A 265 12.00 -5.00 -16.63
CA LYS A 265 11.19 -4.17 -17.52
C LYS A 265 10.37 -3.17 -16.73
N PHE A 266 10.58 -1.88 -16.99
CA PHE A 266 9.75 -0.81 -16.45
C PHE A 266 8.41 -0.76 -17.21
N GLN A 267 7.29 -0.93 -16.50
CA GLN A 267 5.95 -0.96 -17.09
C GLN A 267 4.89 -0.55 -16.08
N ILE A 268 3.72 -0.13 -16.56
CA ILE A 268 2.57 0.14 -15.69
C ILE A 268 2.17 -1.19 -15.02
N LEU A 269 2.02 -1.19 -13.70
CA LEU A 269 1.70 -2.36 -12.91
C LEU A 269 0.26 -2.37 -12.44
N ASP A 270 -0.29 -1.20 -12.08
CA ASP A 270 -1.68 -1.07 -11.67
C ASP A 270 -2.20 0.36 -11.79
N TYR A 271 -3.51 0.49 -11.65
CA TYR A 271 -4.21 1.73 -11.35
C TYR A 271 -4.89 1.58 -10.00
N GLU A 272 -4.82 2.60 -9.16
CA GLU A 272 -5.47 2.61 -7.86
C GLU A 272 -6.47 3.77 -7.76
N PHE A 273 -7.62 3.49 -7.17
CA PHE A 273 -8.63 4.48 -6.84
C PHE A 273 -8.84 4.46 -5.33
N SER A 274 -8.55 5.57 -4.66
CA SER A 274 -8.71 5.69 -3.23
C SER A 274 -9.52 6.92 -2.85
N ALA A 275 -10.05 6.93 -1.64
CA ALA A 275 -10.76 8.06 -1.08
C ALA A 275 -10.38 8.22 0.41
N PRO A 276 -9.16 8.71 0.71
CA PRO A 276 -8.77 9.02 2.07
C PRO A 276 -9.79 9.95 2.74
N ILE A 277 -10.23 9.58 3.94
CA ILE A 277 -11.14 10.34 4.79
C ILE A 277 -10.39 10.64 6.07
N SER A 278 -10.16 11.92 6.36
CA SER A 278 -9.45 12.39 7.53
C SER A 278 -10.36 13.22 8.45
N TYR A 279 -10.31 12.97 9.75
CA TYR A 279 -10.99 13.76 10.76
C TYR A 279 -10.02 14.18 11.85
N THR A 280 -9.89 15.50 12.08
CA THR A 280 -8.98 16.05 13.08
C THR A 280 -9.75 16.64 14.26
N ALA A 281 -9.44 16.20 15.49
CA ALA A 281 -10.03 16.67 16.73
C ALA A 281 -8.93 16.99 17.76
N GLY A 282 -8.55 18.24 17.87
CA GLY A 282 -7.47 18.70 18.75
C GLY A 282 -6.12 18.12 18.30
N ASN A 283 -5.52 17.28 19.15
CA ASN A 283 -4.23 16.63 18.85
C ASN A 283 -4.39 15.25 18.18
N TRP A 284 -5.62 14.80 17.97
CA TRP A 284 -5.94 13.53 17.33
C TRP A 284 -6.32 13.72 15.88
N THR A 285 -5.83 12.83 15.03
CA THR A 285 -6.27 12.68 13.64
C THR A 285 -6.64 11.22 13.41
N PHE A 286 -7.78 11.00 12.77
CA PHE A 286 -8.30 9.69 12.40
C PHE A 286 -8.38 9.63 10.88
N ASN A 287 -7.75 8.65 10.28
CA ASN A 287 -7.76 8.44 8.84
C ASN A 287 -8.37 7.08 8.50
N PHE A 288 -9.23 7.07 7.47
CA PHE A 288 -9.76 5.87 6.85
C PHE A 288 -9.51 5.95 5.35
N THR A 289 -8.79 5.00 4.79
CA THR A 289 -8.43 5.02 3.36
C THR A 289 -8.91 3.73 2.68
N PRO A 290 -10.09 3.73 2.06
CA PRO A 290 -10.50 2.66 1.15
C PRO A 290 -9.76 2.81 -0.18
N THR A 291 -9.32 1.69 -0.76
CA THR A 291 -8.58 1.64 -2.02
C THR A 291 -9.03 0.44 -2.86
N GLU A 292 -9.23 0.64 -4.14
CA GLU A 292 -9.41 -0.39 -5.16
C GLU A 292 -8.19 -0.39 -6.07
N ALA A 293 -7.42 -1.49 -6.08
CA ALA A 293 -6.30 -1.70 -6.99
C ALA A 293 -6.74 -2.52 -8.20
N LEU A 294 -6.44 -2.01 -9.37
CA LEU A 294 -6.70 -2.63 -10.68
C LEU A 294 -5.37 -3.02 -11.33
N PRO A 295 -4.80 -4.19 -10.98
CA PRO A 295 -3.52 -4.60 -11.50
C PRO A 295 -3.61 -4.88 -13.01
N VAL A 296 -2.55 -4.48 -13.72
CA VAL A 296 -2.39 -4.69 -15.16
C VAL A 296 -1.02 -5.34 -15.43
N ASN A 297 -0.80 -5.78 -16.67
CA ASN A 297 0.46 -6.37 -17.09
C ASN A 297 0.93 -7.51 -16.16
N PRO A 298 0.14 -8.60 -16.05
CA PRO A 298 0.51 -9.75 -15.24
C PRO A 298 1.85 -10.32 -15.68
N ALA A 299 2.69 -10.68 -14.70
CA ALA A 299 4.00 -11.24 -14.95
C ALA A 299 3.92 -12.63 -15.59
N ASP A 300 4.88 -12.95 -16.46
CA ASP A 300 5.14 -14.33 -16.87
C ASP A 300 6.08 -14.96 -15.85
N ILE A 301 5.62 -16.04 -15.20
CA ILE A 301 6.35 -16.72 -14.13
C ILE A 301 6.82 -18.06 -14.64
N LYS A 302 8.14 -18.27 -14.61
CA LYS A 302 8.76 -19.57 -14.86
C LYS A 302 8.91 -20.31 -13.53
N ALA A 303 8.14 -21.36 -13.33
CA ALA A 303 8.29 -22.24 -12.18
C ALA A 303 9.13 -23.46 -12.55
N THR A 304 10.02 -23.85 -11.64
CA THR A 304 10.86 -25.04 -11.77
C THR A 304 10.59 -25.96 -10.58
N ILE A 305 10.20 -27.18 -10.87
CA ILE A 305 10.03 -28.26 -9.89
C ILE A 305 11.19 -29.23 -10.07
N THR A 306 11.89 -29.51 -8.98
CA THR A 306 12.97 -30.50 -8.94
C THR A 306 12.57 -31.64 -8.00
N VAL A 307 12.63 -32.86 -8.51
CA VAL A 307 12.38 -34.10 -7.76
C VAL A 307 13.57 -35.05 -8.03
N ASP A 308 14.22 -35.53 -6.99
CA ASP A 308 15.35 -36.45 -7.09
C ASP A 308 16.42 -35.98 -8.12
N ASN A 309 16.79 -34.70 -8.08
CA ASN A 309 17.71 -34.01 -8.98
C ASN A 309 17.25 -33.91 -10.45
N GLN A 310 16.04 -34.30 -10.79
CA GLN A 310 15.46 -34.06 -12.11
C GLN A 310 14.56 -32.83 -12.07
N SER A 311 14.83 -31.86 -12.95
CA SER A 311 14.12 -30.59 -12.99
C SER A 311 13.22 -30.50 -14.21
N LYS A 312 12.01 -29.98 -14.00
CA LYS A 312 11.06 -29.59 -15.04
C LYS A 312 10.59 -28.17 -14.83
N SER A 313 10.67 -27.35 -15.87
CA SER A 313 10.20 -25.97 -15.85
C SER A 313 8.96 -25.80 -16.73
N PHE A 314 8.08 -24.88 -16.32
CA PHE A 314 6.94 -24.43 -17.10
C PHE A 314 6.70 -22.94 -16.83
N THR A 315 6.12 -22.25 -17.81
CA THR A 315 5.79 -20.82 -17.69
C THR A 315 4.29 -20.65 -17.67
N PHE A 316 3.82 -19.76 -16.79
CA PHE A 316 2.41 -19.38 -16.70
C PHE A 316 2.28 -17.89 -16.43
N LYS A 317 1.13 -17.31 -16.81
CA LYS A 317 0.82 -15.94 -16.45
C LYS A 317 0.29 -15.84 -15.02
N GLU A 318 0.76 -14.83 -14.33
CA GLU A 318 0.23 -14.48 -13.01
C GLU A 318 -1.27 -14.16 -13.08
N LYS A 319 -2.02 -14.58 -12.07
CA LYS A 319 -3.43 -14.20 -11.93
C LYS A 319 -3.50 -13.00 -11.01
N LEU A 320 -3.94 -11.88 -11.54
CA LEU A 320 -4.07 -10.59 -10.84
C LEU A 320 -5.56 -10.20 -10.75
N PRO A 321 -6.29 -10.62 -9.71
CA PRO A 321 -7.64 -10.11 -9.50
C PRO A 321 -7.58 -8.66 -9.01
N ASN A 322 -8.59 -7.87 -9.34
CA ASN A 322 -8.80 -6.59 -8.66
C ASN A 322 -8.85 -6.81 -7.16
N THR A 323 -8.33 -5.87 -6.42
CA THR A 323 -8.21 -6.01 -4.97
C THR A 323 -8.71 -4.75 -4.28
N PHE A 324 -9.81 -4.90 -3.56
CA PHE A 324 -10.25 -3.87 -2.62
C PHE A 324 -9.54 -4.05 -1.29
N TYR A 325 -9.13 -2.93 -0.71
CA TYR A 325 -8.48 -2.89 0.58
C TYR A 325 -8.67 -1.56 1.30
N PHE A 326 -8.37 -1.49 2.59
CA PHE A 326 -8.49 -0.26 3.37
C PHE A 326 -7.53 -0.21 4.55
N SER A 327 -7.21 0.99 4.99
CA SER A 327 -6.46 1.24 6.22
C SER A 327 -7.25 2.12 7.18
N LEU A 328 -6.97 1.94 8.46
CA LEU A 328 -7.40 2.79 9.57
C LEU A 328 -6.16 3.29 10.29
N GLU A 329 -6.03 4.59 10.45
CA GLU A 329 -4.91 5.18 11.17
C GLU A 329 -5.41 6.14 12.24
N VAL A 330 -4.75 6.08 13.39
CA VAL A 330 -4.95 7.03 14.49
C VAL A 330 -3.61 7.68 14.80
N THR A 331 -3.58 9.00 14.72
CA THR A 331 -2.40 9.81 14.99
C THR A 331 -2.63 10.69 16.22
N TYR A 332 -1.63 10.79 17.09
CA TYR A 332 -1.59 11.73 18.20
C TYR A 332 -0.33 12.60 18.14
N ALA A 333 -0.50 13.93 18.05
CA ALA A 333 0.59 14.90 18.07
C ALA A 333 0.82 15.43 19.48
N PHE A 334 2.00 15.17 20.07
CA PHE A 334 2.35 15.64 21.40
C PHE A 334 2.74 17.13 21.33
N ASN A 335 2.29 17.93 22.33
CA ASN A 335 2.68 19.33 22.48
C ASN A 335 2.39 20.26 21.28
N ARG A 336 1.46 19.90 20.41
CA ARG A 336 0.99 20.81 19.38
C ARG A 336 0.28 21.99 20.06
N LYS A 337 0.94 23.15 20.09
CA LYS A 337 0.27 24.37 20.61
C LYS A 337 -0.96 24.63 19.74
N LYS A 338 -2.12 24.78 20.37
CA LYS A 338 -3.31 25.28 19.68
C LYS A 338 -3.00 26.69 19.19
N THR A 339 -2.97 26.90 17.91
CA THR A 339 -2.97 28.22 17.26
C THR A 339 -4.40 28.76 17.26
#